data_96f437de40426b73dc18e937ce3582f7
#
_entry.id   96f437de40426b73dc18e937ce3582f7
#
_cell.length_a   1.000
_cell.length_b   1.000
_cell.length_c   1.000
_cell.angle_alpha   90.00
_cell.angle_beta   90.00
_cell.angle_gamma   90.00
#
_symmetry.space_group_name_H-M   'P 1'
#
loop_
_entity.id
_entity.type
_entity.pdbx_description
1 polymer ?
#
loop_
_entity_poly.entity_id
_entity_poly.type
_entity_poly.pdbx_seq_one_letter_code
_entity_poly.pdbx_strand_id
1 'polypeptide(L)'
;MTDAVTEQIAALRDEDWAVREDAARLLGTFKDPRAVIPLIALLRDEDRSVREAAIEALRSIGTPAVEAVGACLEQPDLSVQEAAAAILSTIADERVLPSLIKALQSSDWIVRMHAAKALGLMQHPDAIPALLQLLQDKVKAVREEAATGLAAIGDSAIPSLISTLRHEEWLVRLHAVEALGKTRSPQAVEPLLSILFNDQDSAVREDAVRALGEIRDPQAVEYLFTAMREPGLRTLAVDALGRIGDTRAVPVLIEVLTGAKPPEATRAVAGCGDQWNEEFITQSAAARALGMIGDEAAIPSLVDALGPTYTRADAAAALATFGTKIVPFLIPLLTDSTDDNVQFHVRETLTLAGWRPRRASIIHS
;
A
#
# COMPACT_ATOMS: atom_id res chain seq x y z
N MET A 1 28.83 5.85 -45.18
CA MET A 1 29.00 6.01 -43.69
C MET A 1 27.79 5.30 -43.06
N THR A 2 28.04 4.22 -42.37
CA THR A 2 27.02 3.57 -41.52
C THR A 2 26.61 4.57 -40.44
N ASP A 3 25.33 4.69 -40.17
CA ASP A 3 24.90 5.54 -39.04
C ASP A 3 25.17 4.82 -37.70
N ALA A 4 25.29 5.56 -36.60
CA ALA A 4 25.61 5.02 -35.29
C ALA A 4 24.63 3.92 -34.84
N VAL A 5 23.36 3.99 -35.21
CA VAL A 5 22.35 2.97 -34.90
C VAL A 5 22.69 1.66 -35.63
N THR A 6 23.06 1.71 -36.89
CA THR A 6 23.41 0.52 -37.66
C THR A 6 24.68 -0.17 -37.12
N GLU A 7 25.66 0.61 -36.68
CA GLU A 7 26.87 0.10 -36.02
C GLU A 7 26.53 -0.63 -34.70
N GLN A 8 25.69 -0.04 -33.89
CA GLN A 8 25.28 -0.67 -32.62
C GLN A 8 24.38 -1.90 -32.83
N ILE A 9 23.51 -1.91 -33.84
CA ILE A 9 22.74 -3.10 -34.21
C ILE A 9 23.67 -4.25 -34.64
N ALA A 10 24.79 -3.97 -35.34
CA ALA A 10 25.77 -4.98 -35.66
C ALA A 10 26.49 -5.52 -34.40
N ALA A 11 26.84 -4.64 -33.48
CA ALA A 11 27.49 -4.98 -32.19
C ALA A 11 26.64 -5.86 -31.27
N LEU A 12 25.31 -5.92 -31.43
CA LEU A 12 24.44 -6.86 -30.70
C LEU A 12 24.75 -8.34 -31.01
N ARG A 13 25.60 -8.65 -31.99
CA ARG A 13 26.01 -10.01 -32.36
C ARG A 13 27.47 -10.29 -32.00
N ASP A 14 28.12 -9.44 -31.26
CA ASP A 14 29.50 -9.63 -30.86
C ASP A 14 29.67 -10.87 -29.98
N GLU A 15 30.82 -11.53 -30.04
CA GLU A 15 31.13 -12.67 -29.16
C GLU A 15 31.24 -12.27 -27.69
N ASP A 16 31.73 -11.05 -27.42
CA ASP A 16 31.87 -10.51 -26.09
C ASP A 16 30.51 -9.98 -25.58
N TRP A 17 30.04 -10.56 -24.48
CA TRP A 17 28.79 -10.15 -23.82
C TRP A 17 28.79 -8.66 -23.41
N ALA A 18 29.94 -8.11 -22.98
CA ALA A 18 30.04 -6.71 -22.59
C ALA A 18 29.80 -5.76 -23.76
N VAL A 19 30.27 -6.12 -24.96
CA VAL A 19 30.00 -5.36 -26.18
C VAL A 19 28.51 -5.44 -26.54
N ARG A 20 27.88 -6.62 -26.42
CA ARG A 20 26.43 -6.76 -26.66
C ARG A 20 25.61 -5.95 -25.67
N GLU A 21 25.98 -5.96 -24.38
CA GLU A 21 25.31 -5.17 -23.31
C GLU A 21 25.40 -3.67 -23.59
N ASP A 22 26.62 -3.14 -23.87
CA ASP A 22 26.83 -1.73 -24.15
C ASP A 22 26.08 -1.28 -25.41
N ALA A 23 26.08 -2.10 -26.45
CA ALA A 23 25.32 -1.83 -27.67
C ALA A 23 23.81 -1.76 -27.41
N ALA A 24 23.26 -2.69 -26.60
CA ALA A 24 21.86 -2.67 -26.22
C ALA A 24 21.49 -1.39 -25.43
N ARG A 25 22.31 -0.99 -24.47
CA ARG A 25 22.12 0.25 -23.70
C ARG A 25 22.14 1.49 -24.58
N LEU A 26 23.11 1.58 -25.49
CA LEU A 26 23.22 2.71 -26.43
C LEU A 26 21.99 2.79 -27.34
N LEU A 27 21.51 1.65 -27.86
CA LEU A 27 20.31 1.62 -28.71
C LEU A 27 19.06 2.08 -27.92
N GLY A 28 18.98 1.78 -26.63
CA GLY A 28 17.94 2.31 -25.75
C GLY A 28 17.98 3.83 -25.62
N THR A 29 19.19 4.44 -25.61
CA THR A 29 19.33 5.91 -25.59
C THR A 29 18.97 6.57 -26.92
N PHE A 30 19.24 5.90 -28.04
CA PHE A 30 18.88 6.40 -29.38
C PHE A 30 17.38 6.36 -29.64
N LYS A 31 16.65 5.45 -28.98
CA LYS A 31 15.21 5.24 -29.15
C LYS A 31 14.77 5.03 -30.60
N ASP A 32 15.64 4.44 -31.41
CA ASP A 32 15.36 4.22 -32.83
C ASP A 32 14.56 2.93 -33.04
N PRO A 33 13.40 2.95 -33.71
CA PRO A 33 12.56 1.76 -33.93
C PRO A 33 13.27 0.62 -34.66
N ARG A 34 14.31 0.89 -35.45
CA ARG A 34 15.10 -0.14 -36.16
C ARG A 34 15.79 -1.11 -35.20
N ALA A 35 16.03 -0.70 -33.96
CA ALA A 35 16.64 -1.53 -32.92
C ALA A 35 15.67 -2.55 -32.29
N VAL A 36 14.36 -2.40 -32.48
CA VAL A 36 13.33 -3.20 -31.73
C VAL A 36 13.51 -4.69 -32.00
N ILE A 37 13.50 -5.14 -33.28
CA ILE A 37 13.63 -6.56 -33.58
C ILE A 37 15.00 -7.14 -33.18
N PRO A 38 16.15 -6.45 -33.44
CA PRO A 38 17.44 -6.89 -32.89
C PRO A 38 17.48 -7.03 -31.36
N LEU A 39 16.89 -6.10 -30.61
CA LEU A 39 16.84 -6.15 -29.17
C LEU A 39 15.92 -7.28 -28.64
N ILE A 40 14.82 -7.58 -29.34
CA ILE A 40 13.96 -8.73 -29.01
C ILE A 40 14.73 -10.04 -29.12
N ALA A 41 15.63 -10.17 -30.07
CA ALA A 41 16.48 -11.37 -30.22
C ALA A 41 17.37 -11.58 -28.97
N LEU A 42 17.83 -10.51 -28.34
CA LEU A 42 18.64 -10.56 -27.11
C LEU A 42 17.86 -10.93 -25.86
N LEU A 43 16.53 -11.00 -25.88
CA LEU A 43 15.76 -11.54 -24.75
C LEU A 43 16.06 -13.02 -24.47
N ARG A 44 16.74 -13.71 -25.38
CA ARG A 44 17.24 -15.08 -25.26
C ARG A 44 18.75 -15.17 -25.10
N ASP A 45 19.44 -14.06 -24.88
CA ASP A 45 20.89 -14.08 -24.73
C ASP A 45 21.28 -14.97 -23.55
N GLU A 46 22.38 -15.68 -23.67
CA GLU A 46 22.91 -16.53 -22.60
C GLU A 46 23.31 -15.72 -21.36
N ASP A 47 23.81 -14.50 -21.58
CA ASP A 47 24.20 -13.62 -20.49
C ASP A 47 23.01 -12.83 -19.94
N ARG A 48 22.89 -12.82 -18.60
CA ARG A 48 21.79 -12.13 -17.92
C ARG A 48 21.84 -10.61 -18.10
N SER A 49 23.05 -10.03 -18.04
CA SER A 49 23.20 -8.56 -18.14
C SER A 49 22.77 -8.06 -19.52
N VAL A 50 23.06 -8.86 -20.57
CA VAL A 50 22.61 -8.56 -21.94
C VAL A 50 21.09 -8.62 -22.05
N ARG A 51 20.44 -9.65 -21.45
CA ARG A 51 18.96 -9.71 -21.41
C ARG A 51 18.35 -8.52 -20.71
N GLU A 52 18.89 -8.13 -19.56
CA GLU A 52 18.42 -6.98 -18.77
C GLU A 52 18.62 -5.66 -19.55
N ALA A 53 19.75 -5.47 -20.21
CA ALA A 53 20.01 -4.31 -21.06
C ALA A 53 19.03 -4.23 -22.24
N ALA A 54 18.71 -5.36 -22.88
CA ALA A 54 17.72 -5.41 -23.97
C ALA A 54 16.31 -5.05 -23.46
N ILE A 55 15.89 -5.55 -22.29
CA ILE A 55 14.60 -5.20 -21.68
C ILE A 55 14.53 -3.69 -21.44
N GLU A 56 15.55 -3.11 -20.84
CA GLU A 56 15.58 -1.68 -20.52
C GLU A 56 15.63 -0.81 -21.79
N ALA A 57 16.35 -1.25 -22.83
CA ALA A 57 16.37 -0.59 -24.11
C ALA A 57 15.00 -0.59 -24.80
N LEU A 58 14.29 -1.73 -24.80
CA LEU A 58 12.94 -1.83 -25.36
C LEU A 58 11.93 -0.97 -24.58
N ARG A 59 12.04 -0.90 -23.26
CA ARG A 59 11.25 0.04 -22.43
C ARG A 59 11.52 1.49 -22.80
N SER A 60 12.78 1.85 -22.98
CA SER A 60 13.20 3.20 -23.35
C SER A 60 12.73 3.61 -24.74
N ILE A 61 12.69 2.68 -25.70
CA ILE A 61 12.11 2.89 -27.05
C ILE A 61 10.61 3.16 -26.94
N GLY A 62 9.91 2.42 -26.05
CA GLY A 62 8.51 2.66 -25.73
C GLY A 62 7.55 2.23 -26.84
N THR A 63 6.58 3.09 -27.16
CA THR A 63 5.46 2.81 -28.09
C THR A 63 5.84 2.14 -29.42
N PRO A 64 6.98 2.45 -30.08
CA PRO A 64 7.39 1.75 -31.31
C PRO A 64 7.67 0.26 -31.12
N ALA A 65 7.98 -0.20 -29.91
CA ALA A 65 8.28 -1.60 -29.61
C ALA A 65 7.02 -2.44 -29.30
N VAL A 66 5.89 -1.82 -29.00
CA VAL A 66 4.69 -2.43 -28.43
C VAL A 66 4.18 -3.63 -29.23
N GLU A 67 3.99 -3.50 -30.54
CA GLU A 67 3.43 -4.58 -31.36
C GLU A 67 4.37 -5.78 -31.45
N ALA A 68 5.67 -5.52 -31.63
CA ALA A 68 6.66 -6.57 -31.73
C ALA A 68 6.89 -7.29 -30.39
N VAL A 69 6.89 -6.54 -29.27
CA VAL A 69 6.96 -7.10 -27.93
C VAL A 69 5.66 -7.83 -27.58
N GLY A 70 4.50 -7.31 -27.97
CA GLY A 70 3.21 -7.99 -27.80
C GLY A 70 3.17 -9.37 -28.47
N ALA A 71 3.73 -9.51 -29.66
CA ALA A 71 3.86 -10.79 -30.33
C ALA A 71 4.75 -11.80 -29.56
N CYS A 72 5.65 -11.32 -28.71
CA CYS A 72 6.48 -12.20 -27.86
C CYS A 72 5.67 -12.91 -26.77
N LEU A 73 4.53 -12.36 -26.33
CA LEU A 73 3.63 -13.02 -25.37
C LEU A 73 3.03 -14.33 -25.90
N GLU A 74 3.01 -14.51 -27.22
CA GLU A 74 2.46 -15.69 -27.86
C GLU A 74 3.52 -16.77 -28.19
N GLN A 75 4.79 -16.48 -27.94
CA GLN A 75 5.88 -17.41 -28.17
C GLN A 75 5.89 -18.52 -27.09
N PRO A 76 6.37 -19.75 -27.40
CA PRO A 76 6.37 -20.84 -26.44
C PRO A 76 7.42 -20.68 -25.32
N ASP A 77 8.36 -19.77 -25.47
CA ASP A 77 9.46 -19.52 -24.53
C ASP A 77 8.99 -18.64 -23.37
N LEU A 78 8.88 -19.23 -22.19
CA LEU A 78 8.40 -18.55 -20.99
C LEU A 78 9.30 -17.36 -20.57
N SER A 79 10.61 -17.45 -20.75
CA SER A 79 11.53 -16.35 -20.42
C SER A 79 11.28 -15.13 -21.31
N VAL A 80 10.95 -15.36 -22.57
CA VAL A 80 10.58 -14.30 -23.50
C VAL A 80 9.20 -13.72 -23.19
N GLN A 81 8.23 -14.58 -22.82
CA GLN A 81 6.91 -14.12 -22.38
C GLN A 81 7.03 -13.24 -21.12
N GLU A 82 7.84 -13.66 -20.15
CA GLU A 82 8.11 -12.90 -18.91
C GLU A 82 8.71 -11.53 -19.25
N ALA A 83 9.77 -11.50 -20.06
CA ALA A 83 10.41 -10.26 -20.49
C ALA A 83 9.44 -9.34 -21.23
N ALA A 84 8.65 -9.90 -22.16
CA ALA A 84 7.64 -9.14 -22.90
C ALA A 84 6.57 -8.56 -21.98
N ALA A 85 6.01 -9.35 -21.06
CA ALA A 85 5.02 -8.90 -20.10
C ALA A 85 5.59 -7.81 -19.17
N ALA A 86 6.85 -7.98 -18.72
CA ALA A 86 7.55 -6.98 -17.91
C ALA A 86 7.81 -5.67 -18.66
N ILE A 87 8.14 -5.71 -19.96
CA ILE A 87 8.29 -4.53 -20.80
C ILE A 87 6.93 -3.82 -20.94
N LEU A 88 5.89 -4.57 -21.34
CA LEU A 88 4.55 -4.02 -21.57
C LEU A 88 3.90 -3.48 -20.30
N SER A 89 4.27 -4.01 -19.12
CA SER A 89 3.80 -3.47 -17.84
C SER A 89 4.28 -2.05 -17.52
N THR A 90 5.17 -1.51 -18.34
CA THR A 90 5.64 -0.12 -18.23
C THR A 90 5.20 0.77 -19.41
N ILE A 91 4.64 0.16 -20.47
CA ILE A 91 4.19 0.84 -21.68
C ILE A 91 2.69 0.56 -21.84
N ALA A 92 1.85 1.38 -21.24
CA ALA A 92 0.39 1.23 -21.32
C ALA A 92 -0.12 1.61 -22.71
N ASP A 93 -0.26 0.62 -23.60
CA ASP A 93 -0.70 0.83 -24.99
C ASP A 93 -1.81 -0.18 -25.37
N GLU A 94 -2.97 0.33 -25.77
CA GLU A 94 -4.19 -0.45 -26.02
C GLU A 94 -4.05 -1.49 -27.16
N ARG A 95 -3.08 -1.32 -28.08
CA ARG A 95 -2.86 -2.24 -29.21
C ARG A 95 -2.53 -3.66 -28.75
N VAL A 96 -1.96 -3.83 -27.56
CA VAL A 96 -1.62 -5.16 -27.02
C VAL A 96 -2.66 -5.70 -26.01
N LEU A 97 -3.77 -5.01 -25.84
CA LEU A 97 -4.84 -5.44 -24.91
C LEU A 97 -5.27 -6.91 -25.12
N PRO A 98 -5.56 -7.38 -26.35
CA PRO A 98 -5.94 -8.78 -26.56
C PRO A 98 -4.83 -9.77 -26.21
N SER A 99 -3.58 -9.46 -26.52
CA SER A 99 -2.42 -10.32 -26.22
C SER A 99 -2.16 -10.38 -24.71
N LEU A 100 -2.32 -9.27 -23.99
CA LEU A 100 -2.22 -9.24 -22.52
C LEU A 100 -3.35 -10.03 -21.85
N ILE A 101 -4.59 -9.89 -22.32
CA ILE A 101 -5.72 -10.71 -21.81
C ILE A 101 -5.44 -12.21 -22.02
N LYS A 102 -4.87 -12.60 -23.15
CA LYS A 102 -4.45 -13.98 -23.39
C LYS A 102 -3.31 -14.41 -22.47
N ALA A 103 -2.34 -13.54 -22.20
CA ALA A 103 -1.22 -13.80 -21.30
C ALA A 103 -1.62 -14.03 -19.85
N LEU A 104 -2.82 -13.58 -19.41
CA LEU A 104 -3.38 -13.91 -18.10
C LEU A 104 -3.65 -15.41 -17.90
N GLN A 105 -3.66 -16.19 -18.98
CA GLN A 105 -3.85 -17.65 -18.96
C GLN A 105 -2.51 -18.41 -19.05
N SER A 106 -1.37 -17.72 -19.03
CA SER A 106 -0.06 -18.36 -19.04
C SER A 106 0.12 -19.36 -17.90
N SER A 107 0.82 -20.44 -18.15
CA SER A 107 1.22 -21.39 -17.09
C SER A 107 2.18 -20.75 -16.08
N ASP A 108 2.97 -19.77 -16.52
CA ASP A 108 3.89 -19.02 -15.66
C ASP A 108 3.16 -17.90 -14.90
N TRP A 109 3.30 -17.91 -13.59
CA TRP A 109 2.65 -16.91 -12.73
C TRP A 109 3.27 -15.50 -12.88
N ILE A 110 4.57 -15.40 -13.24
CA ILE A 110 5.25 -14.12 -13.45
C ILE A 110 4.64 -13.43 -14.68
N VAL A 111 4.41 -14.19 -15.76
CA VAL A 111 3.73 -13.68 -16.96
C VAL A 111 2.33 -13.18 -16.62
N ARG A 112 1.54 -13.98 -15.86
CA ARG A 112 0.19 -13.57 -15.46
C ARG A 112 0.20 -12.30 -14.61
N MET A 113 1.13 -12.19 -13.65
CA MET A 113 1.28 -11.02 -12.77
C MET A 113 1.61 -9.75 -13.59
N HIS A 114 2.62 -9.83 -14.45
CA HIS A 114 2.99 -8.67 -15.27
C HIS A 114 1.90 -8.29 -16.29
N ALA A 115 1.20 -9.25 -16.84
CA ALA A 115 0.06 -8.98 -17.71
C ALA A 115 -1.07 -8.27 -16.96
N ALA A 116 -1.40 -8.73 -15.73
CA ALA A 116 -2.38 -8.06 -14.87
C ALA A 116 -1.98 -6.63 -14.54
N LYS A 117 -0.70 -6.40 -14.23
CA LYS A 117 -0.13 -5.07 -13.99
C LYS A 117 -0.26 -4.18 -15.23
N ALA A 118 0.11 -4.69 -16.41
CA ALA A 118 0.00 -3.95 -17.65
C ALA A 118 -1.46 -3.51 -17.93
N LEU A 119 -2.40 -4.43 -17.75
CA LEU A 119 -3.84 -4.18 -17.94
C LEU A 119 -4.37 -3.15 -16.93
N GLY A 120 -3.92 -3.21 -15.68
CA GLY A 120 -4.26 -2.21 -14.66
C GLY A 120 -3.76 -0.81 -15.03
N LEU A 121 -2.53 -0.69 -15.55
CA LEU A 121 -1.96 0.58 -16.00
C LEU A 121 -2.66 1.17 -17.22
N MET A 122 -3.20 0.31 -18.09
CA MET A 122 -3.99 0.74 -19.24
C MET A 122 -5.37 1.30 -18.84
N GLN A 123 -5.87 0.93 -17.67
CA GLN A 123 -7.17 1.35 -17.15
C GLN A 123 -8.35 1.09 -18.12
N HIS A 124 -8.19 0.08 -19.00
CA HIS A 124 -9.18 -0.21 -20.02
C HIS A 124 -10.30 -1.11 -19.49
N PRO A 125 -11.60 -0.74 -19.64
CA PRO A 125 -12.71 -1.51 -19.06
C PRO A 125 -12.80 -2.96 -19.57
N ASP A 126 -12.37 -3.24 -20.77
CA ASP A 126 -12.40 -4.60 -21.35
C ASP A 126 -11.49 -5.59 -20.61
N ALA A 127 -10.55 -5.10 -19.79
CA ALA A 127 -9.71 -5.94 -18.94
C ALA A 127 -10.46 -6.46 -17.69
N ILE A 128 -11.55 -5.83 -17.28
CA ILE A 128 -12.27 -6.14 -16.02
C ILE A 128 -12.63 -7.63 -15.93
N PRO A 129 -13.30 -8.27 -16.92
CA PRO A 129 -13.70 -9.67 -16.78
C PRO A 129 -12.51 -10.61 -16.60
N ALA A 130 -11.40 -10.35 -17.28
CA ALA A 130 -10.22 -11.19 -17.21
C ALA A 130 -9.46 -11.00 -15.89
N LEU A 131 -9.35 -9.77 -15.37
CA LEU A 131 -8.76 -9.48 -14.07
C LEU A 131 -9.60 -10.06 -12.91
N LEU A 132 -10.93 -10.05 -13.01
CA LEU A 132 -11.80 -10.68 -12.02
C LEU A 132 -11.55 -12.20 -11.92
N GLN A 133 -11.30 -12.89 -13.03
CA GLN A 133 -10.93 -14.29 -13.00
C GLN A 133 -9.62 -14.55 -12.24
N LEU A 134 -8.67 -13.63 -12.31
CA LEU A 134 -7.40 -13.76 -11.58
C LEU A 134 -7.52 -13.55 -10.07
N LEU A 135 -8.64 -13.07 -9.54
CA LEU A 135 -8.87 -13.07 -8.08
C LEU A 135 -8.94 -14.49 -7.49
N GLN A 136 -9.06 -15.51 -8.34
CA GLN A 136 -9.02 -16.93 -7.98
C GLN A 136 -7.64 -17.58 -8.26
N ASP A 137 -6.65 -16.82 -8.69
CA ASP A 137 -5.34 -17.41 -9.02
C ASP A 137 -4.73 -18.10 -7.79
N LYS A 138 -4.07 -19.23 -8.03
CA LYS A 138 -3.38 -19.99 -6.98
C LYS A 138 -2.23 -19.22 -6.34
N VAL A 139 -1.63 -18.28 -7.06
CA VAL A 139 -0.49 -17.48 -6.58
C VAL A 139 -0.99 -16.15 -6.01
N LYS A 140 -0.65 -15.90 -4.76
CA LYS A 140 -1.08 -14.69 -4.03
C LYS A 140 -0.71 -13.39 -4.77
N ALA A 141 0.53 -13.28 -5.25
CA ALA A 141 1.01 -12.10 -5.97
C ALA A 141 0.18 -11.77 -7.22
N VAL A 142 -0.33 -12.80 -7.92
CA VAL A 142 -1.20 -12.61 -9.09
C VAL A 142 -2.56 -12.07 -8.67
N ARG A 143 -3.15 -12.58 -7.57
CA ARG A 143 -4.43 -12.07 -7.04
C ARG A 143 -4.31 -10.61 -6.58
N GLU A 144 -3.24 -10.28 -5.86
CA GLU A 144 -2.97 -8.91 -5.38
C GLU A 144 -2.78 -7.92 -6.53
N GLU A 145 -2.08 -8.33 -7.60
CA GLU A 145 -1.90 -7.50 -8.77
C GLU A 145 -3.20 -7.33 -9.56
N ALA A 146 -4.01 -8.39 -9.66
CA ALA A 146 -5.34 -8.31 -10.27
C ALA A 146 -6.27 -7.36 -9.51
N ALA A 147 -6.30 -7.42 -8.17
CA ALA A 147 -7.06 -6.51 -7.32
C ALA A 147 -6.58 -5.06 -7.50
N THR A 148 -5.27 -4.85 -7.58
CA THR A 148 -4.68 -3.54 -7.83
C THR A 148 -5.02 -3.01 -9.22
N GLY A 149 -4.98 -3.88 -10.24
CA GLY A 149 -5.37 -3.54 -11.60
C GLY A 149 -6.85 -3.16 -11.70
N LEU A 150 -7.75 -3.90 -11.06
CA LEU A 150 -9.17 -3.57 -10.99
C LEU A 150 -9.41 -2.23 -10.30
N ALA A 151 -8.70 -1.97 -9.21
CA ALA A 151 -8.77 -0.69 -8.51
C ALA A 151 -8.28 0.49 -9.39
N ALA A 152 -7.21 0.28 -10.16
CA ALA A 152 -6.67 1.28 -11.07
C ALA A 152 -7.62 1.63 -12.24
N ILE A 153 -8.43 0.68 -12.70
CA ILE A 153 -9.50 0.92 -13.68
C ILE A 153 -10.58 1.86 -13.09
N GLY A 154 -10.75 1.85 -11.76
CA GLY A 154 -11.62 2.81 -11.06
C GLY A 154 -13.11 2.52 -11.21
N ASP A 155 -13.90 3.57 -11.38
CA ASP A 155 -15.38 3.51 -11.31
C ASP A 155 -16.00 2.46 -12.22
N SER A 156 -15.42 2.17 -13.38
CA SER A 156 -15.91 1.16 -14.32
C SER A 156 -15.86 -0.27 -13.74
N ALA A 157 -14.94 -0.55 -12.80
CA ALA A 157 -14.79 -1.86 -12.18
C ALA A 157 -15.73 -2.06 -10.97
N ILE A 158 -16.22 -0.98 -10.35
CA ILE A 158 -16.98 -1.04 -9.09
C ILE A 158 -18.22 -1.94 -9.18
N PRO A 159 -19.08 -1.84 -10.19
CA PRO A 159 -20.27 -2.70 -10.25
C PRO A 159 -19.94 -4.19 -10.30
N SER A 160 -18.87 -4.55 -11.02
CA SER A 160 -18.40 -5.92 -11.13
C SER A 160 -17.76 -6.41 -9.83
N LEU A 161 -16.98 -5.56 -9.15
CA LEU A 161 -16.39 -5.87 -7.84
C LEU A 161 -17.50 -6.06 -6.78
N ILE A 162 -18.52 -5.21 -6.76
CA ILE A 162 -19.68 -5.36 -5.85
C ILE A 162 -20.40 -6.70 -6.11
N SER A 163 -20.57 -7.07 -7.37
CA SER A 163 -21.12 -8.40 -7.71
C SER A 163 -20.26 -9.54 -7.17
N THR A 164 -18.94 -9.39 -7.22
CA THR A 164 -17.95 -10.38 -6.76
C THR A 164 -17.95 -10.56 -5.24
N LEU A 165 -18.45 -9.59 -4.46
CA LEU A 165 -18.63 -9.73 -3.01
C LEU A 165 -19.60 -10.86 -2.60
N ARG A 166 -20.36 -11.42 -3.53
CA ARG A 166 -21.26 -12.56 -3.32
C ARG A 166 -20.66 -13.91 -3.75
N HIS A 167 -19.39 -13.94 -4.10
CA HIS A 167 -18.74 -15.15 -4.55
C HIS A 167 -18.66 -16.20 -3.42
N GLU A 168 -18.78 -17.48 -3.75
CA GLU A 168 -18.75 -18.58 -2.77
C GLU A 168 -17.42 -18.66 -2.04
N GLU A 169 -16.31 -18.53 -2.77
CA GLU A 169 -14.95 -18.58 -2.21
C GLU A 169 -14.62 -17.29 -1.45
N TRP A 170 -14.30 -17.43 -0.17
CA TRP A 170 -13.95 -16.31 0.71
C TRP A 170 -12.74 -15.49 0.19
N LEU A 171 -11.76 -16.18 -0.42
CA LEU A 171 -10.54 -15.55 -0.93
C LEU A 171 -10.85 -14.58 -2.09
N VAL A 172 -11.82 -14.92 -2.94
CA VAL A 172 -12.27 -14.04 -4.03
C VAL A 172 -12.98 -12.82 -3.48
N ARG A 173 -13.85 -13.01 -2.45
CA ARG A 173 -14.49 -11.89 -1.77
C ARG A 173 -13.46 -10.98 -1.08
N LEU A 174 -12.44 -11.56 -0.44
CA LEU A 174 -11.35 -10.81 0.20
C LEU A 174 -10.67 -9.86 -0.79
N HIS A 175 -10.23 -10.38 -1.95
CA HIS A 175 -9.56 -9.54 -2.95
C HIS A 175 -10.50 -8.56 -3.66
N ALA A 176 -11.81 -8.86 -3.74
CA ALA A 176 -12.79 -7.90 -4.21
C ALA A 176 -12.97 -6.74 -3.20
N VAL A 177 -12.99 -7.04 -1.89
CA VAL A 177 -12.99 -6.04 -0.81
C VAL A 177 -11.73 -5.17 -0.87
N GLU A 178 -10.56 -5.79 -0.99
CA GLU A 178 -9.28 -5.09 -1.14
C GLU A 178 -9.29 -4.14 -2.35
N ALA A 179 -9.74 -4.63 -3.50
CA ALA A 179 -9.84 -3.81 -4.71
C ALA A 179 -10.80 -2.62 -4.52
N LEU A 180 -11.97 -2.84 -3.90
CA LEU A 180 -12.93 -1.76 -3.61
C LEU A 180 -12.35 -0.71 -2.67
N GLY A 181 -11.63 -1.11 -1.62
CA GLY A 181 -10.93 -0.18 -0.72
C GLY A 181 -9.92 0.70 -1.45
N LYS A 182 -9.10 0.09 -2.32
CA LYS A 182 -8.10 0.79 -3.14
C LYS A 182 -8.71 1.77 -4.15
N THR A 183 -9.96 1.58 -4.61
CA THR A 183 -10.63 2.54 -5.49
C THR A 183 -10.88 3.88 -4.79
N ARG A 184 -11.01 3.88 -3.47
CA ARG A 184 -11.42 5.02 -2.64
C ARG A 184 -12.74 5.65 -3.07
N SER A 185 -13.60 4.89 -3.73
CA SER A 185 -14.89 5.38 -4.18
C SER A 185 -15.95 5.28 -3.07
N PRO A 186 -16.72 6.33 -2.81
CA PRO A 186 -17.84 6.28 -1.86
C PRO A 186 -18.91 5.25 -2.24
N GLN A 187 -19.01 4.86 -3.51
CA GLN A 187 -19.97 3.86 -3.97
C GLN A 187 -19.73 2.48 -3.35
N ALA A 188 -18.50 2.21 -2.85
CA ALA A 188 -18.16 0.94 -2.22
C ALA A 188 -18.57 0.89 -0.73
N VAL A 189 -18.90 2.01 -0.08
CA VAL A 189 -19.15 2.06 1.37
C VAL A 189 -20.29 1.13 1.80
N GLU A 190 -21.48 1.29 1.25
CA GLU A 190 -22.63 0.45 1.63
C GLU A 190 -22.40 -1.05 1.34
N PRO A 191 -21.88 -1.47 0.18
CA PRO A 191 -21.51 -2.87 -0.04
C PRO A 191 -20.49 -3.41 0.97
N LEU A 192 -19.47 -2.63 1.33
CA LEU A 192 -18.46 -3.03 2.31
C LEU A 192 -19.02 -3.09 3.74
N LEU A 193 -19.95 -2.21 4.11
CA LEU A 193 -20.69 -2.30 5.37
C LEU A 193 -21.52 -3.60 5.44
N SER A 194 -22.13 -4.00 4.34
CA SER A 194 -22.84 -5.28 4.27
C SER A 194 -21.88 -6.46 4.51
N ILE A 195 -20.67 -6.43 3.94
CA ILE A 195 -19.65 -7.47 4.16
C ILE A 195 -19.19 -7.46 5.62
N LEU A 196 -18.88 -6.30 6.18
CA LEU A 196 -18.44 -6.14 7.57
C LEU A 196 -19.35 -6.87 8.56
N PHE A 197 -20.66 -6.77 8.39
CA PHE A 197 -21.63 -7.32 9.36
C PHE A 197 -22.18 -8.70 9.00
N ASN A 198 -22.08 -9.14 7.75
CA ASN A 198 -22.77 -10.34 7.30
C ASN A 198 -21.85 -11.42 6.69
N ASP A 199 -20.57 -11.13 6.40
CA ASP A 199 -19.68 -12.16 5.86
C ASP A 199 -19.37 -13.23 6.92
N GLN A 200 -19.36 -14.48 6.49
CA GLN A 200 -19.11 -15.62 7.35
C GLN A 200 -17.63 -15.74 7.74
N ASP A 201 -16.74 -15.24 6.89
CA ASP A 201 -15.30 -15.31 7.08
C ASP A 201 -14.78 -14.06 7.80
N SER A 202 -14.06 -14.27 8.90
CA SER A 202 -13.52 -13.17 9.72
C SER A 202 -12.47 -12.34 8.97
N ALA A 203 -11.63 -12.97 8.13
CA ALA A 203 -10.61 -12.26 7.37
C ALA A 203 -11.25 -11.29 6.35
N VAL A 204 -12.39 -11.68 5.75
CA VAL A 204 -13.13 -10.82 4.82
C VAL A 204 -13.76 -9.63 5.56
N ARG A 205 -14.31 -9.86 6.79
CA ARG A 205 -14.83 -8.77 7.62
C ARG A 205 -13.73 -7.81 8.07
N GLU A 206 -12.58 -8.34 8.49
CA GLU A 206 -11.42 -7.52 8.88
C GLU A 206 -10.94 -6.64 7.72
N ASP A 207 -10.88 -7.21 6.52
CA ASP A 207 -10.46 -6.47 5.33
C ASP A 207 -11.49 -5.42 4.91
N ALA A 208 -12.79 -5.67 5.14
CA ALA A 208 -13.84 -4.68 4.94
C ALA A 208 -13.64 -3.45 5.86
N VAL A 209 -13.23 -3.66 7.11
CA VAL A 209 -12.88 -2.53 8.02
C VAL A 209 -11.70 -1.74 7.47
N ARG A 210 -10.63 -2.43 7.00
CA ARG A 210 -9.46 -1.76 6.39
C ARG A 210 -9.85 -0.96 5.16
N ALA A 211 -10.66 -1.56 4.27
CA ALA A 211 -11.16 -0.93 3.05
C ALA A 211 -11.98 0.33 3.33
N LEU A 212 -12.88 0.30 4.32
CA LEU A 212 -13.63 1.48 4.76
C LEU A 212 -12.72 2.60 5.26
N GLY A 213 -11.66 2.25 5.99
CA GLY A 213 -10.62 3.20 6.42
C GLY A 213 -9.82 3.79 5.24
N GLU A 214 -9.58 3.03 4.17
CA GLU A 214 -8.89 3.50 2.95
C GLU A 214 -9.76 4.43 2.11
N ILE A 215 -11.06 4.17 2.04
CA ILE A 215 -12.05 5.03 1.35
C ILE A 215 -12.17 6.38 2.04
N ARG A 216 -12.05 6.42 3.38
CA ARG A 216 -12.13 7.63 4.21
C ARG A 216 -13.48 8.37 4.12
N ASP A 217 -14.57 7.64 3.92
CA ASP A 217 -15.89 8.24 3.89
C ASP A 217 -16.48 8.36 5.32
N PRO A 218 -16.91 9.58 5.74
CA PRO A 218 -17.51 9.78 7.06
C PRO A 218 -18.79 8.99 7.34
N GLN A 219 -19.43 8.44 6.31
CA GLN A 219 -20.63 7.58 6.49
C GLN A 219 -20.30 6.29 7.25
N ALA A 220 -19.05 5.81 7.17
CA ALA A 220 -18.64 4.58 7.85
C ALA A 220 -18.47 4.75 9.39
N VAL A 221 -18.36 5.97 9.92
CA VAL A 221 -17.97 6.23 11.32
C VAL A 221 -18.88 5.53 12.33
N GLU A 222 -20.19 5.69 12.23
CA GLU A 222 -21.15 5.09 13.20
C GLU A 222 -21.14 3.55 13.13
N TYR A 223 -20.91 2.99 11.97
CA TYR A 223 -20.81 1.55 11.78
C TYR A 223 -19.49 1.00 12.35
N LEU A 224 -18.40 1.76 12.26
CA LEU A 224 -17.13 1.41 12.86
C LEU A 224 -17.20 1.46 14.39
N PHE A 225 -17.99 2.36 15.00
CA PHE A 225 -18.28 2.31 16.44
C PHE A 225 -18.96 1.00 16.83
N THR A 226 -19.82 0.48 15.99
CA THR A 226 -20.45 -0.83 16.22
C THR A 226 -19.42 -1.96 16.07
N ALA A 227 -18.59 -1.92 15.04
CA ALA A 227 -17.53 -2.92 14.82
C ALA A 227 -16.50 -2.98 15.97
N MET A 228 -16.21 -1.86 16.64
CA MET A 228 -15.32 -1.83 17.80
C MET A 228 -15.80 -2.70 18.99
N ARG A 229 -17.07 -3.12 19.01
CA ARG A 229 -17.61 -4.02 20.05
C ARG A 229 -17.20 -5.47 19.83
N GLU A 230 -16.76 -5.84 18.63
CA GLU A 230 -16.24 -7.17 18.31
C GLU A 230 -14.73 -7.21 18.59
N PRO A 231 -14.24 -8.11 19.46
CA PRO A 231 -12.82 -8.12 19.86
C PRO A 231 -11.86 -8.15 18.68
N GLY A 232 -12.07 -9.04 17.70
CA GLY A 232 -11.19 -9.16 16.52
C GLY A 232 -11.22 -7.96 15.56
N LEU A 233 -12.23 -7.09 15.63
CA LEU A 233 -12.37 -5.91 14.77
C LEU A 233 -11.99 -4.61 15.47
N ARG A 234 -11.91 -4.61 16.81
CA ARG A 234 -11.78 -3.40 17.63
C ARG A 234 -10.59 -2.54 17.22
N THR A 235 -9.41 -3.11 17.18
CA THR A 235 -8.18 -2.37 16.83
C THR A 235 -8.22 -1.88 15.39
N LEU A 236 -8.73 -2.70 14.46
CA LEU A 236 -8.85 -2.33 13.05
C LEU A 236 -9.84 -1.17 12.86
N ALA A 237 -10.96 -1.19 13.59
CA ALA A 237 -11.95 -0.12 13.55
C ALA A 237 -11.39 1.20 14.10
N VAL A 238 -10.59 1.14 15.17
CA VAL A 238 -9.85 2.30 15.71
C VAL A 238 -8.90 2.89 14.67
N ASP A 239 -8.10 2.05 14.00
CA ASP A 239 -7.19 2.50 12.94
C ASP A 239 -7.97 3.09 11.74
N ALA A 240 -9.10 2.47 11.35
CA ALA A 240 -9.96 2.96 10.27
C ALA A 240 -10.56 4.32 10.61
N LEU A 241 -11.05 4.54 11.83
CA LEU A 241 -11.57 5.83 12.31
C LEU A 241 -10.49 6.93 12.25
N GLY A 242 -9.26 6.60 12.64
CA GLY A 242 -8.13 7.52 12.50
C GLY A 242 -7.86 7.92 11.04
N ARG A 243 -7.90 6.95 10.11
CA ARG A 243 -7.71 7.19 8.66
C ARG A 243 -8.83 8.01 8.04
N ILE A 244 -10.08 7.81 8.49
CA ILE A 244 -11.24 8.60 8.05
C ILE A 244 -11.05 10.06 8.46
N GLY A 245 -10.54 10.32 9.67
CA GLY A 245 -10.23 11.67 10.12
C GLY A 245 -11.43 12.47 10.60
N ASP A 246 -12.58 11.84 10.87
CA ASP A 246 -13.80 12.53 11.33
C ASP A 246 -13.74 12.81 12.82
N THR A 247 -13.95 14.08 13.21
CA THR A 247 -13.89 14.52 14.61
C THR A 247 -14.94 13.88 15.53
N ARG A 248 -16.01 13.33 15.00
CA ARG A 248 -17.00 12.54 15.76
C ARG A 248 -16.38 11.33 16.46
N ALA A 249 -15.26 10.81 15.93
CA ALA A 249 -14.55 9.70 16.54
C ALA A 249 -13.75 10.08 17.79
N VAL A 250 -13.40 11.37 17.96
CA VAL A 250 -12.49 11.82 19.02
C VAL A 250 -12.96 11.41 20.42
N PRO A 251 -14.21 11.64 20.86
CA PRO A 251 -14.65 11.24 22.20
C PRO A 251 -14.50 9.75 22.46
N VAL A 252 -14.90 8.92 21.49
CA VAL A 252 -14.83 7.45 21.58
C VAL A 252 -13.38 6.97 21.62
N LEU A 253 -12.50 7.56 20.81
CA LEU A 253 -11.07 7.22 20.80
C LEU A 253 -10.37 7.64 22.09
N ILE A 254 -10.79 8.75 22.72
CA ILE A 254 -10.32 9.15 24.05
C ILE A 254 -10.74 8.10 25.11
N GLU A 255 -11.98 7.62 25.07
CA GLU A 255 -12.43 6.54 25.95
C GLU A 255 -11.59 5.27 25.78
N VAL A 256 -11.27 4.90 24.55
CA VAL A 256 -10.39 3.75 24.26
C VAL A 256 -8.99 4.00 24.82
N LEU A 257 -8.40 5.16 24.58
CA LEU A 257 -7.06 5.51 25.04
C LEU A 257 -6.95 5.50 26.56
N THR A 258 -7.95 6.04 27.27
CA THR A 258 -7.97 6.18 28.73
C THR A 258 -8.54 4.96 29.46
N GLY A 259 -9.05 3.96 28.72
CA GLY A 259 -9.64 2.73 29.25
C GLY A 259 -8.69 1.93 30.12
N ALA A 260 -9.24 0.86 30.76
CA ALA A 260 -8.71 0.11 31.88
C ALA A 260 -7.17 0.12 32.05
N LYS A 261 -6.67 0.87 33.05
CA LYS A 261 -5.29 0.72 33.51
C LYS A 261 -5.10 -0.69 34.08
N PRO A 262 -4.01 -1.42 33.69
CA PRO A 262 -3.73 -2.71 34.31
C PRO A 262 -3.60 -2.51 35.81
N PRO A 263 -4.21 -3.37 36.66
CA PRO A 263 -3.95 -3.34 38.07
C PRO A 263 -2.45 -3.52 38.30
N GLU A 264 -1.86 -2.71 39.20
CA GLU A 264 -0.41 -2.74 39.50
C GLU A 264 0.10 -4.14 39.93
N ALA A 265 -0.80 -5.02 40.36
CA ALA A 265 -0.50 -6.40 40.76
C ALA A 265 -0.29 -7.41 39.61
N THR A 266 -0.63 -7.11 38.37
CA THR A 266 -0.60 -8.09 37.28
C THR A 266 0.72 -8.16 36.50
N ARG A 267 1.76 -7.46 36.93
CA ARG A 267 3.13 -7.63 36.35
C ARG A 267 3.73 -9.03 36.54
N ALA A 268 3.09 -9.92 37.32
CA ALA A 268 3.67 -11.20 37.75
C ALA A 268 2.89 -12.45 37.35
N VAL A 269 1.76 -12.39 36.62
CA VAL A 269 1.01 -13.60 36.25
C VAL A 269 1.13 -13.89 34.78
N ALA A 270 2.12 -14.72 34.46
CA ALA A 270 2.23 -15.38 33.16
C ALA A 270 1.03 -16.32 32.94
N GLY A 271 -0.01 -15.86 32.27
CA GLY A 271 -1.21 -16.64 31.98
C GLY A 271 -2.42 -15.86 31.47
N CYS A 272 -2.46 -14.55 31.65
CA CYS A 272 -3.51 -13.68 31.09
C CYS A 272 -3.00 -12.85 29.89
N GLY A 273 -1.96 -13.33 29.19
CA GLY A 273 -1.16 -12.53 28.24
C GLY A 273 -1.93 -11.95 27.07
N ASP A 274 -2.88 -12.68 26.50
CA ASP A 274 -3.42 -12.31 25.19
C ASP A 274 -4.47 -11.18 25.24
N GLN A 275 -5.37 -11.18 26.22
CA GLN A 275 -6.38 -10.12 26.36
C GLN A 275 -5.79 -8.76 26.74
N TRP A 276 -4.79 -8.74 27.61
CA TRP A 276 -4.11 -7.50 28.02
C TRP A 276 -3.25 -6.93 26.89
N ASN A 277 -2.64 -7.80 26.08
CA ASN A 277 -1.90 -7.37 24.89
C ASN A 277 -2.82 -6.69 23.87
N GLU A 278 -4.00 -7.22 23.61
CA GLU A 278 -4.96 -6.64 22.66
C GLU A 278 -5.43 -5.26 23.14
N GLU A 279 -5.75 -5.08 24.41
CA GLU A 279 -6.15 -3.77 24.96
C GLU A 279 -5.04 -2.73 24.79
N PHE A 280 -3.78 -3.06 25.10
CA PHE A 280 -2.65 -2.14 24.92
C PHE A 280 -2.39 -1.79 23.45
N ILE A 281 -2.52 -2.77 22.56
CA ILE A 281 -2.41 -2.52 21.12
C ILE A 281 -3.52 -1.56 20.66
N THR A 282 -4.74 -1.76 21.17
CA THR A 282 -5.88 -0.91 20.82
C THR A 282 -5.73 0.51 21.39
N GLN A 283 -5.20 0.67 22.60
CA GLN A 283 -4.90 1.99 23.19
C GLN A 283 -3.80 2.72 22.41
N SER A 284 -2.74 2.02 22.00
CA SER A 284 -1.71 2.56 21.12
C SER A 284 -2.28 2.98 19.76
N ALA A 285 -3.17 2.16 19.20
CA ALA A 285 -3.87 2.50 17.95
C ALA A 285 -4.75 3.76 18.14
N ALA A 286 -5.43 3.90 19.29
CA ALA A 286 -6.25 5.08 19.61
C ALA A 286 -5.40 6.35 19.71
N ALA A 287 -4.21 6.28 20.31
CA ALA A 287 -3.29 7.42 20.33
C ALA A 287 -2.88 7.85 18.91
N ARG A 288 -2.51 6.88 18.05
CA ARG A 288 -2.20 7.16 16.63
C ARG A 288 -3.39 7.75 15.89
N ALA A 289 -4.59 7.17 16.08
CA ALA A 289 -5.82 7.64 15.45
C ALA A 289 -6.15 9.09 15.83
N LEU A 290 -6.03 9.45 17.11
CA LEU A 290 -6.21 10.82 17.59
C LEU A 290 -5.20 11.80 16.97
N GLY A 291 -3.94 11.36 16.82
CA GLY A 291 -2.91 12.15 16.11
C GLY A 291 -3.22 12.33 14.63
N MET A 292 -3.80 11.32 13.94
CA MET A 292 -4.22 11.42 12.54
C MET A 292 -5.41 12.36 12.35
N ILE A 293 -6.37 12.36 13.29
CA ILE A 293 -7.54 13.25 13.25
C ILE A 293 -7.10 14.71 13.49
N GLY A 294 -6.16 14.93 14.44
CA GLY A 294 -5.59 16.25 14.69
C GLY A 294 -6.52 17.23 15.43
N ASP A 295 -7.56 16.75 16.12
CA ASP A 295 -8.43 17.58 16.94
C ASP A 295 -7.78 17.91 18.29
N GLU A 296 -7.68 19.20 18.61
CA GLU A 296 -7.03 19.68 19.84
C GLU A 296 -7.68 19.16 21.13
N ALA A 297 -8.95 18.76 21.10
CA ALA A 297 -9.63 18.13 22.24
C ALA A 297 -8.93 16.83 22.72
N ALA A 298 -8.13 16.19 21.86
CA ALA A 298 -7.36 14.99 22.21
C ALA A 298 -6.09 15.30 23.02
N ILE A 299 -5.56 16.54 22.99
CA ILE A 299 -4.26 16.87 23.59
C ILE A 299 -4.17 16.47 25.06
N PRO A 300 -5.13 16.79 25.96
CA PRO A 300 -5.02 16.42 27.37
C PRO A 300 -4.87 14.90 27.58
N SER A 301 -5.70 14.11 26.90
CA SER A 301 -5.67 12.65 27.03
C SER A 301 -4.41 12.01 26.46
N LEU A 302 -3.86 12.58 25.36
CA LEU A 302 -2.57 12.17 24.80
C LEU A 302 -1.40 12.52 25.72
N VAL A 303 -1.49 13.64 26.46
CA VAL A 303 -0.49 14.03 27.48
C VAL A 303 -0.49 13.03 28.63
N ASP A 304 -1.68 12.64 29.13
CA ASP A 304 -1.81 11.60 30.16
C ASP A 304 -1.26 10.24 29.70
N ALA A 305 -1.40 9.94 28.42
CA ALA A 305 -0.90 8.71 27.81
C ALA A 305 0.65 8.64 27.67
N LEU A 306 1.37 9.74 27.95
CA LEU A 306 2.83 9.71 28.10
C LEU A 306 3.31 8.99 29.37
N GLY A 307 2.44 8.81 30.38
CA GLY A 307 2.77 8.10 31.62
C GLY A 307 2.99 6.60 31.41
N PRO A 308 2.02 5.82 30.88
CA PRO A 308 2.17 4.38 30.64
C PRO A 308 3.24 4.07 29.59
N THR A 309 4.03 3.02 29.82
CA THR A 309 5.12 2.64 28.91
C THR A 309 4.66 2.16 27.53
N TYR A 310 3.50 1.55 27.44
CA TYR A 310 2.98 0.92 26.23
C TYR A 310 2.30 1.90 25.24
N THR A 311 1.75 3.03 25.72
CA THR A 311 1.15 4.07 24.86
C THR A 311 2.09 5.24 24.58
N ARG A 312 3.15 5.36 25.36
CA ARG A 312 4.04 6.54 25.41
C ARG A 312 4.58 6.96 24.05
N ALA A 313 5.10 6.00 23.27
CA ALA A 313 5.71 6.32 21.99
C ALA A 313 4.67 6.82 20.97
N ASP A 314 3.50 6.15 20.91
CA ASP A 314 2.43 6.54 19.99
C ASP A 314 1.78 7.87 20.42
N ALA A 315 1.61 8.10 21.73
CA ALA A 315 1.13 9.37 22.27
C ALA A 315 2.10 10.52 21.96
N ALA A 316 3.42 10.30 22.13
CA ALA A 316 4.43 11.30 21.81
C ALA A 316 4.43 11.66 20.31
N ALA A 317 4.35 10.64 19.44
CA ALA A 317 4.25 10.83 18.00
C ALA A 317 2.96 11.58 17.62
N ALA A 318 1.82 11.21 18.21
CA ALA A 318 0.55 11.88 18.00
C ALA A 318 0.60 13.35 18.45
N LEU A 319 1.13 13.63 19.66
CA LEU A 319 1.28 15.01 20.16
C LEU A 319 2.16 15.86 19.24
N ALA A 320 3.23 15.30 18.68
CA ALA A 320 4.11 16.04 17.78
C ALA A 320 3.37 16.59 16.56
N THR A 321 2.31 15.94 16.08
CA THR A 321 1.49 16.40 14.94
C THR A 321 0.78 17.73 15.19
N PHE A 322 0.51 18.07 16.47
CA PHE A 322 -0.13 19.33 16.86
C PHE A 322 0.84 20.52 16.89
N GLY A 323 2.14 20.30 16.65
CA GLY A 323 3.15 21.34 16.65
C GLY A 323 3.24 22.06 18.00
N THR A 324 3.44 23.38 17.98
CA THR A 324 3.65 24.18 19.20
C THR A 324 2.42 24.33 20.10
N LYS A 325 1.24 23.88 19.67
CA LYS A 325 0.00 23.94 20.47
C LYS A 325 0.08 23.08 21.75
N ILE A 326 0.93 22.06 21.75
CA ILE A 326 1.14 21.17 22.92
C ILE A 326 2.01 21.79 24.02
N VAL A 327 2.74 22.87 23.73
CA VAL A 327 3.71 23.47 24.64
C VAL A 327 3.09 23.84 26.01
N PRO A 328 1.93 24.49 26.10
CA PRO A 328 1.31 24.82 27.39
C PRO A 328 0.99 23.59 28.24
N PHE A 329 0.72 22.44 27.64
CA PHE A 329 0.38 21.20 28.31
C PHE A 329 1.61 20.41 28.75
N LEU A 330 2.71 20.49 28.01
CA LEU A 330 3.91 19.70 28.26
C LEU A 330 4.93 20.40 29.16
N ILE A 331 5.00 21.72 29.17
CA ILE A 331 5.96 22.46 30.02
C ILE A 331 5.79 22.15 31.51
N PRO A 332 4.56 22.08 32.08
CA PRO A 332 4.39 21.71 33.49
C PRO A 332 4.98 20.33 33.83
N LEU A 333 4.89 19.35 32.90
CA LEU A 333 5.41 18.01 33.14
C LEU A 333 6.95 17.95 33.21
N LEU A 334 7.66 18.93 32.66
CA LEU A 334 9.13 19.03 32.83
C LEU A 334 9.55 19.42 34.24
N THR A 335 8.68 20.15 34.98
CA THR A 335 8.97 20.67 36.32
C THR A 335 8.35 19.81 37.42
N ASP A 336 7.15 19.26 37.15
CA ASP A 336 6.32 18.61 38.15
C ASP A 336 6.44 17.09 38.17
N SER A 337 6.87 16.48 37.07
CA SER A 337 7.07 15.02 37.00
C SER A 337 8.37 14.60 37.71
N THR A 338 8.29 13.62 38.59
CA THR A 338 9.45 12.94 39.21
C THR A 338 9.95 11.73 38.40
N ASP A 339 9.26 11.37 37.32
CA ASP A 339 9.64 10.26 36.41
C ASP A 339 10.55 10.79 35.29
N ASP A 340 11.82 10.44 35.34
CA ASP A 340 12.84 10.83 34.36
C ASP A 340 12.48 10.36 32.93
N ASN A 341 11.79 9.22 32.80
CA ASN A 341 11.35 8.72 31.50
C ASN A 341 10.26 9.60 30.90
N VAL A 342 9.31 10.04 31.71
CA VAL A 342 8.26 10.99 31.27
C VAL A 342 8.90 12.30 30.84
N GLN A 343 9.81 12.86 31.66
CA GLN A 343 10.52 14.10 31.31
C GLN A 343 11.33 13.96 30.00
N PHE A 344 11.97 12.81 29.80
CA PHE A 344 12.73 12.55 28.58
C PHE A 344 11.80 12.59 27.33
N HIS A 345 10.70 11.86 27.36
CA HIS A 345 9.76 11.83 26.23
C HIS A 345 9.03 13.16 26.02
N VAL A 346 8.74 13.90 27.07
CA VAL A 346 8.22 15.26 26.95
C VAL A 346 9.20 16.18 26.20
N ARG A 347 10.51 16.12 26.54
CA ARG A 347 11.53 16.92 25.82
C ARG A 347 11.66 16.52 24.37
N GLU A 348 11.65 15.21 24.10
CA GLU A 348 11.67 14.66 22.75
C GLU A 348 10.45 15.15 21.94
N THR A 349 9.24 15.00 22.51
CA THR A 349 7.98 15.43 21.87
C THR A 349 7.99 16.95 21.59
N LEU A 350 8.43 17.77 22.53
CA LEU A 350 8.57 19.21 22.32
C LEU A 350 9.57 19.55 21.18
N THR A 351 10.65 18.80 21.11
CA THR A 351 11.65 18.96 20.04
C THR A 351 11.07 18.59 18.68
N LEU A 352 10.35 17.45 18.57
CA LEU A 352 9.66 17.00 17.37
C LEU A 352 8.57 17.99 16.94
N ALA A 353 7.88 18.61 17.89
CA ALA A 353 6.89 19.67 17.68
C ALA A 353 7.49 21.02 17.23
N GLY A 354 8.82 21.09 17.11
CA GLY A 354 9.53 22.31 16.67
C GLY A 354 9.74 23.36 17.77
N TRP A 355 9.45 23.01 19.04
CA TRP A 355 9.72 23.92 20.15
C TRP A 355 11.22 23.92 20.50
N ARG A 356 11.78 25.14 20.69
CA ARG A 356 13.14 25.33 21.17
C ARG A 356 13.09 26.20 22.43
N PRO A 357 13.75 25.80 23.53
CA PRO A 357 13.83 26.65 24.70
C PRO A 357 14.49 27.99 24.28
N ARG A 358 13.87 29.11 24.66
CA ARG A 358 14.54 30.42 24.50
C ARG A 358 15.82 30.36 25.32
N ARG A 359 16.98 30.60 24.71
CA ARG A 359 18.21 30.81 25.45
C ARG A 359 17.93 31.88 26.47
N ALA A 360 18.02 31.54 27.78
CA ALA A 360 18.06 32.54 28.81
C ALA A 360 19.18 33.50 28.44
N SER A 361 18.85 34.76 28.17
CA SER A 361 19.84 35.82 28.06
C SER A 361 20.55 35.85 29.42
N ILE A 362 21.75 35.33 29.47
CA ILE A 362 22.67 35.51 30.60
C ILE A 362 22.97 37.01 30.62
N ILE A 363 22.16 37.75 31.36
CA ILE A 363 22.52 39.07 31.75
C ILE A 363 23.55 38.87 32.85
N HIS A 364 24.85 38.95 32.48
CA HIS A 364 25.90 39.17 33.43
C HIS A 364 25.73 40.61 33.95
N SER A 365 25.30 40.68 35.19
CA SER A 365 25.42 41.87 36.03
C SER A 365 26.47 41.56 37.10
#